data_80d24a560b31750a871e587922d01652
#
_entry.id   80d24a560b31750a871e587922d01652
#
_cell.length_a   1.000
_cell.length_b   1.000
_cell.length_c   1.000
_cell.angle_alpha   90.00
_cell.angle_beta   90.00
_cell.angle_gamma   90.00
#
_symmetry.space_group_name_H-M   'P 1'
#
loop_
_entity.id
_entity.type
_entity.pdbx_description
1 polymer ?
#
loop_
_entity_poly.entity_id
_entity_poly.type
_entity_poly.pdbx_seq_one_letter_code
_entity_poly.pdbx_strand_id
1 'polypeptide(L)'
;VLRGTASIVIGTRSAVFAPFGKLSAICVWDDWNETLSDPQAPYWHARDVAAMRSSQQNAALVFIGATMSVETCALMPWLAHVAKSRDQLRNESPKVRSALDESSAKLNPAASGSRIPSVVMRGMKTALAKGPVLVLVSRLGYSPRIVCDTCRTSALCSACNGPLMQTARSSAPACNLCGHI
;
A
#
# COMPACT_ATOMS: atom_id res chain seq x y z
N VAL A 1 22.12 -20.60 17.71
CA VAL A 1 21.36 -19.79 18.66
C VAL A 1 21.48 -20.39 20.06
N LEU A 2 20.94 -21.62 20.30
CA LEU A 2 21.00 -22.28 21.63
C LEU A 2 22.43 -22.44 22.20
N ARG A 3 23.43 -22.66 21.33
CA ARG A 3 24.84 -22.79 21.73
C ARG A 3 25.53 -21.44 21.97
N GLY A 4 24.81 -20.33 21.91
CA GLY A 4 25.37 -18.98 22.14
C GLY A 4 26.26 -18.44 21.01
N THR A 5 26.38 -19.13 19.87
CA THR A 5 27.22 -18.71 18.73
C THR A 5 26.57 -17.57 17.91
N ALA A 6 25.26 -17.40 17.98
CA ALA A 6 24.52 -16.30 17.33
C ALA A 6 23.81 -15.47 18.40
N SER A 7 24.11 -14.18 18.42
CA SER A 7 23.49 -13.21 19.35
C SER A 7 22.30 -12.46 18.75
N ILE A 8 22.16 -12.49 17.42
CA ILE A 8 21.07 -11.82 16.68
C ILE A 8 20.47 -12.82 15.68
N VAL A 9 19.15 -12.88 15.63
CA VAL A 9 18.38 -13.59 14.61
C VAL A 9 17.49 -12.60 13.89
N ILE A 10 17.56 -12.59 12.58
CA ILE A 10 16.68 -11.81 11.71
C ILE A 10 15.90 -12.79 10.83
N GLY A 11 14.61 -12.61 10.70
CA GLY A 11 13.77 -13.47 9.89
C GLY A 11 12.34 -12.96 9.79
N THR A 12 11.50 -13.73 9.12
CA THR A 12 10.05 -13.46 8.99
C THR A 12 9.32 -13.93 10.25
N ARG A 13 8.00 -14.11 10.17
CA ARG A 13 7.14 -14.48 11.32
C ARG A 13 7.68 -15.63 12.17
N SER A 14 8.26 -16.66 11.55
CA SER A 14 8.79 -17.82 12.28
C SER A 14 10.03 -17.54 13.13
N ALA A 15 10.75 -16.44 12.87
CA ALA A 15 11.91 -16.05 13.67
C ALA A 15 11.54 -15.76 15.12
N VAL A 16 10.28 -15.41 15.40
CA VAL A 16 9.80 -15.18 16.77
C VAL A 16 9.95 -16.43 17.67
N PHE A 17 10.04 -17.61 17.11
CA PHE A 17 10.26 -18.88 17.84
C PHE A 17 11.73 -19.28 17.98
N ALA A 18 12.67 -18.46 17.49
CA ALA A 18 14.09 -18.80 17.60
C ALA A 18 14.47 -19.05 19.08
N PRO A 19 15.13 -20.18 19.37
CA PRO A 19 15.44 -20.57 20.74
C PRO A 19 16.67 -19.83 21.24
N PHE A 20 16.48 -18.92 22.18
CA PHE A 20 17.55 -18.26 22.91
C PHE A 20 17.57 -18.74 24.36
N GLY A 21 18.76 -18.99 24.91
CA GLY A 21 18.91 -19.28 26.35
C GLY A 21 18.60 -18.06 27.21
N LYS A 22 18.98 -16.86 26.75
CA LYS A 22 18.64 -15.58 27.37
C LYS A 22 18.30 -14.59 26.27
N LEU A 23 17.05 -14.18 26.19
CA LEU A 23 16.56 -13.18 25.26
C LEU A 23 16.61 -11.81 25.93
N SER A 24 17.27 -10.84 25.30
CA SER A 24 17.39 -9.48 25.83
C SER A 24 16.36 -8.54 25.19
N ALA A 25 16.08 -8.68 23.90
CA ALA A 25 15.13 -7.85 23.18
C ALA A 25 14.49 -8.58 22.00
N ILE A 26 13.28 -8.20 21.67
CA ILE A 26 12.55 -8.57 20.45
C ILE A 26 12.16 -7.28 19.75
N CYS A 27 12.53 -7.17 18.47
CA CYS A 27 12.12 -6.06 17.61
C CYS A 27 11.14 -6.59 16.57
N VAL A 28 9.97 -5.99 16.46
CA VAL A 28 8.96 -6.28 15.45
C VAL A 28 8.88 -5.08 14.51
N TRP A 29 9.21 -5.32 13.24
CA TRP A 29 9.17 -4.31 12.18
C TRP A 29 7.84 -4.36 11.45
N ASP A 30 7.18 -3.21 11.29
CA ASP A 30 5.90 -3.08 10.58
C ASP A 30 4.85 -4.11 11.06
N ASP A 31 4.51 -4.05 12.34
CA ASP A 31 3.63 -5.02 13.03
C ASP A 31 2.22 -5.13 12.41
N TRP A 32 1.81 -4.16 11.59
CA TRP A 32 0.57 -4.18 10.81
C TRP A 32 0.63 -5.07 9.56
N ASN A 33 1.82 -5.57 9.20
CA ASN A 33 2.02 -6.34 7.97
C ASN A 33 1.40 -7.74 8.12
N GLU A 34 0.46 -8.07 7.24
CA GLU A 34 -0.26 -9.36 7.23
C GLU A 34 0.67 -10.58 7.08
N THR A 35 1.88 -10.40 6.53
CA THR A 35 2.87 -11.49 6.42
C THR A 35 3.40 -11.98 7.77
N LEU A 36 3.18 -11.21 8.84
CA LEU A 36 3.48 -11.60 10.20
C LEU A 36 2.41 -12.52 10.83
N SER A 37 1.25 -12.66 10.18
CA SER A 37 0.22 -13.63 10.54
C SER A 37 0.51 -14.98 9.90
N ASP A 38 0.23 -16.07 10.62
CA ASP A 38 0.28 -17.41 10.04
C ASP A 38 -1.04 -17.71 9.32
N PRO A 39 -1.01 -18.15 8.04
CA PRO A 39 -2.22 -18.47 7.28
C PRO A 39 -2.87 -19.79 7.70
N GLN A 40 -2.22 -20.58 8.54
CA GLN A 40 -2.69 -21.87 9.03
C GLN A 40 -3.15 -21.76 10.50
N ALA A 41 -4.07 -22.64 10.86
CA ALA A 41 -4.51 -22.73 12.26
C ALA A 41 -3.31 -23.04 13.18
N PRO A 42 -3.20 -22.37 14.33
CA PRO A 42 -4.17 -21.49 15.01
C PRO A 42 -4.09 -20.02 14.64
N TYR A 43 -3.58 -19.64 13.46
CA TYR A 43 -3.55 -18.26 12.92
C TYR A 43 -2.87 -17.26 13.85
N TRP A 44 -1.77 -17.66 14.47
CA TRP A 44 -1.01 -16.79 15.38
C TRP A 44 -0.38 -15.61 14.62
N HIS A 45 -0.21 -14.51 15.32
CA HIS A 45 0.52 -13.35 14.80
C HIS A 45 1.86 -13.20 15.54
N ALA A 46 2.94 -12.89 14.80
CA ALA A 46 4.28 -12.75 15.40
C ALA A 46 4.35 -11.71 16.51
N ARG A 47 3.57 -10.62 16.43
CA ARG A 47 3.43 -9.60 17.47
C ARG A 47 2.98 -10.21 18.80
N ASP A 48 1.94 -11.06 18.75
CA ASP A 48 1.34 -11.61 19.97
C ASP A 48 2.29 -12.61 20.64
N VAL A 49 2.97 -13.43 19.84
CA VAL A 49 4.02 -14.34 20.32
C VAL A 49 5.20 -13.55 20.88
N ALA A 50 5.60 -12.45 20.23
CA ALA A 50 6.67 -11.58 20.71
C ALA A 50 6.32 -10.95 22.07
N ALA A 51 5.07 -10.47 22.23
CA ALA A 51 4.59 -9.90 23.49
C ALA A 51 4.59 -10.94 24.61
N MET A 52 4.10 -12.14 24.33
CA MET A 52 4.10 -13.25 25.31
C MET A 52 5.53 -13.63 25.71
N ARG A 53 6.44 -13.78 24.75
CA ARG A 53 7.85 -14.11 25.03
C ARG A 53 8.57 -13.02 25.81
N SER A 54 8.32 -11.75 25.45
CA SER A 54 8.85 -10.59 26.17
C SER A 54 8.48 -10.66 27.65
N SER A 55 7.20 -10.89 27.94
CA SER A 55 6.71 -11.04 29.32
C SER A 55 7.33 -12.23 30.05
N GLN A 56 7.38 -13.42 29.42
CA GLN A 56 7.90 -14.64 30.04
C GLN A 56 9.40 -14.60 30.31
N GLN A 57 10.18 -13.95 29.43
CA GLN A 57 11.64 -13.93 29.50
C GLN A 57 12.20 -12.59 30.02
N ASN A 58 11.33 -11.68 30.42
CA ASN A 58 11.71 -10.31 30.85
C ASN A 58 12.61 -9.62 29.80
N ALA A 59 12.27 -9.77 28.52
CA ALA A 59 12.99 -9.19 27.39
C ALA A 59 12.34 -7.88 26.97
N ALA A 60 13.12 -6.91 26.50
CA ALA A 60 12.58 -5.68 25.93
C ALA A 60 11.77 -6.00 24.66
N LEU A 61 10.60 -5.37 24.48
CA LEU A 61 9.79 -5.46 23.27
C LEU A 61 9.75 -4.11 22.59
N VAL A 62 10.11 -4.06 21.31
CA VAL A 62 10.18 -2.84 20.52
C VAL A 62 9.39 -3.05 19.24
N PHE A 63 8.39 -2.21 19.01
CA PHE A 63 7.69 -2.11 17.72
C PHE A 63 8.27 -0.95 16.93
N ILE A 64 8.58 -1.19 15.67
CA ILE A 64 9.22 -0.22 14.77
C ILE A 64 8.41 -0.17 13.48
N GLY A 65 8.03 1.01 13.03
CA GLY A 65 7.31 1.18 11.77
C GLY A 65 6.91 2.62 11.51
N ALA A 66 6.48 2.91 10.30
CA ALA A 66 5.90 4.20 9.94
C ALA A 66 4.47 4.37 10.51
N THR A 67 3.78 3.26 10.68
CA THR A 67 2.45 3.15 11.30
C THR A 67 2.46 1.98 12.27
N MET A 68 1.47 1.90 13.14
CA MET A 68 1.27 0.78 14.06
C MET A 68 -0.06 0.11 13.76
N SER A 69 -0.17 -1.18 14.07
CA SER A 69 -1.45 -1.89 14.06
C SER A 69 -2.38 -1.35 15.14
N VAL A 70 -3.68 -1.60 14.99
CA VAL A 70 -4.69 -1.21 16.00
C VAL A 70 -4.42 -1.91 17.33
N GLU A 71 -3.97 -3.16 17.28
CA GLU A 71 -3.63 -3.95 18.45
C GLU A 71 -2.43 -3.38 19.20
N THR A 72 -1.38 -2.96 18.49
CA THR A 72 -0.25 -2.27 19.13
C THR A 72 -0.65 -0.90 19.66
N CYS A 73 -1.55 -0.18 18.97
CA CYS A 73 -2.13 1.05 19.51
C CYS A 73 -2.90 0.82 20.82
N ALA A 74 -3.57 -0.31 20.98
CA ALA A 74 -4.24 -0.66 22.23
C ALA A 74 -3.26 -0.88 23.39
N LEU A 75 -2.00 -1.20 23.12
CA LEU A 75 -0.95 -1.35 24.12
C LEU A 75 -0.29 -0.03 24.53
N MET A 76 -0.57 1.08 23.82
CA MET A 76 0.06 2.39 24.06
C MET A 76 0.05 2.86 25.52
N PRO A 77 -0.99 2.60 26.35
CA PRO A 77 -0.97 2.98 27.76
C PRO A 77 0.19 2.38 28.56
N TRP A 78 0.75 1.26 28.09
CA TRP A 78 1.83 0.51 28.74
C TRP A 78 3.18 0.62 28.01
N LEU A 79 3.23 1.35 26.88
CA LEU A 79 4.43 1.46 26.06
C LEU A 79 5.00 2.88 26.10
N ALA A 80 6.32 2.98 26.10
CA ALA A 80 6.99 4.24 25.82
C ALA A 80 6.92 4.51 24.29
N HIS A 81 6.32 5.63 23.91
CA HIS A 81 6.16 6.02 22.53
C HIS A 81 7.22 7.05 22.12
N VAL A 82 8.02 6.71 21.11
CA VAL A 82 9.02 7.61 20.51
C VAL A 82 8.59 7.92 19.10
N ALA A 83 8.16 9.14 18.84
CA ALA A 83 7.76 9.61 17.51
C ALA A 83 8.14 11.07 17.31
N LYS A 84 8.21 11.49 16.06
CA LYS A 84 8.35 12.90 15.71
C LYS A 84 7.11 13.67 16.16
N SER A 85 7.31 14.93 16.54
CA SER A 85 6.19 15.81 16.83
C SER A 85 5.32 16.01 15.59
N ARG A 86 4.04 16.38 15.79
CA ARG A 86 3.11 16.62 14.69
C ARG A 86 3.60 17.69 13.71
N ASP A 87 4.28 18.70 14.22
CA ASP A 87 4.82 19.79 13.40
C ASP A 87 6.04 19.34 12.61
N GLN A 88 6.92 18.53 13.20
CA GLN A 88 8.02 17.88 12.48
C GLN A 88 7.49 16.99 11.37
N LEU A 89 6.49 16.15 11.65
CA LEU A 89 5.85 15.30 10.64
C LEU A 89 5.24 16.12 9.50
N ARG A 90 4.54 17.22 9.80
CA ARG A 90 3.95 18.10 8.78
C ARG A 90 5.00 18.77 7.90
N ASN A 91 6.11 19.18 8.48
CA ASN A 91 7.18 19.87 7.75
C ASN A 91 7.99 18.92 6.87
N GLU A 92 8.17 17.68 7.30
CA GLU A 92 8.92 16.64 6.59
C GLU A 92 8.06 15.81 5.64
N SER A 93 6.74 15.78 5.83
CA SER A 93 5.83 15.00 5.00
C SER A 93 5.70 15.60 3.60
N PRO A 94 5.59 14.76 2.57
CA PRO A 94 5.34 15.22 1.21
C PRO A 94 3.98 15.95 1.12
N LYS A 95 3.90 16.96 0.29
CA LYS A 95 2.64 17.67 0.03
C LYS A 95 1.71 16.78 -0.79
N VAL A 96 0.66 16.25 -0.17
CA VAL A 96 -0.38 15.48 -0.83
C VAL A 96 -1.43 16.43 -1.42
N ARG A 97 -1.80 16.23 -2.69
CA ARG A 97 -2.87 16.93 -3.37
C ARG A 97 -3.86 15.93 -3.94
N SER A 98 -5.12 16.07 -3.63
CA SER A 98 -6.19 15.29 -4.25
C SER A 98 -6.63 15.96 -5.56
N ALA A 99 -6.77 15.17 -6.62
CA ALA A 99 -7.34 15.64 -7.88
C ALA A 99 -8.87 15.68 -7.86
N LEU A 100 -9.49 15.16 -6.78
CA LEU A 100 -10.93 15.12 -6.57
C LEU A 100 -11.47 16.35 -5.82
N ASP A 101 -10.62 17.32 -5.46
CA ASP A 101 -11.07 18.56 -4.86
C ASP A 101 -12.05 19.28 -5.80
N GLU A 102 -13.16 19.76 -5.23
CA GLU A 102 -14.24 20.46 -5.95
C GLU A 102 -13.75 21.65 -6.77
N SER A 103 -12.68 22.31 -6.33
CA SER A 103 -12.00 23.38 -7.07
C SER A 103 -11.40 22.90 -8.40
N SER A 104 -10.95 21.64 -8.47
CA SER A 104 -10.39 21.03 -9.69
C SER A 104 -11.49 20.62 -10.67
N ALA A 105 -12.65 20.19 -10.18
CA ALA A 105 -13.80 19.80 -10.99
C ALA A 105 -14.45 21.02 -11.68
N LYS A 106 -14.49 22.18 -11.01
CA LYS A 106 -15.02 23.43 -11.56
C LYS A 106 -14.13 24.01 -12.67
N LEU A 107 -12.83 23.76 -12.64
CA LEU A 107 -11.87 24.29 -13.62
C LEU A 107 -11.86 23.56 -14.95
N ASN A 108 -12.38 22.33 -15.02
CA ASN A 108 -12.36 21.57 -16.27
C ASN A 108 -13.41 20.44 -16.28
N PRO A 109 -14.68 20.71 -16.63
CA PRO A 109 -15.76 19.72 -16.67
C PRO A 109 -15.45 18.54 -17.61
N ALA A 110 -14.70 18.79 -18.70
CA ALA A 110 -14.26 17.76 -19.64
C ALA A 110 -13.19 16.82 -19.06
N ALA A 111 -12.49 17.22 -18.00
CA ALA A 111 -11.44 16.42 -17.36
C ALA A 111 -12.01 15.36 -16.42
N SER A 112 -13.27 15.38 -16.06
CA SER A 112 -13.91 14.42 -15.14
C SER A 112 -13.90 12.98 -15.66
N GLY A 113 -13.66 12.77 -16.95
CA GLY A 113 -13.56 11.45 -17.55
C GLY A 113 -12.15 11.03 -17.97
N SER A 114 -11.15 11.89 -17.80
CA SER A 114 -9.77 11.52 -18.08
C SER A 114 -9.23 10.64 -16.95
N ARG A 115 -8.49 9.58 -17.29
CA ARG A 115 -7.79 8.73 -16.31
C ARG A 115 -6.78 9.51 -15.49
N ILE A 116 -6.15 10.49 -16.11
CA ILE A 116 -5.19 11.39 -15.46
C ILE A 116 -5.72 12.81 -15.61
N PRO A 117 -6.23 13.42 -14.54
CA PRO A 117 -6.73 14.78 -14.55
C PRO A 117 -5.66 15.78 -15.03
N SER A 118 -6.08 16.85 -15.67
CA SER A 118 -5.17 17.87 -16.23
C SER A 118 -4.29 18.53 -15.16
N VAL A 119 -4.77 18.63 -13.92
CA VAL A 119 -4.00 19.14 -12.78
C VAL A 119 -2.83 18.23 -12.45
N VAL A 120 -3.04 16.91 -12.51
CA VAL A 120 -1.99 15.90 -12.29
C VAL A 120 -0.97 15.96 -13.41
N MET A 121 -1.42 16.03 -14.68
CA MET A 121 -0.54 16.16 -15.83
C MET A 121 0.36 17.40 -15.76
N ARG A 122 -0.18 18.54 -15.34
CA ARG A 122 0.62 19.75 -15.10
C ARG A 122 1.64 19.57 -13.99
N GLY A 123 1.22 18.96 -12.87
CA GLY A 123 2.12 18.64 -11.76
C GLY A 123 3.26 17.73 -12.19
N MET A 124 2.96 16.69 -12.96
CA MET A 124 3.95 15.76 -13.51
C MET A 124 4.97 16.48 -14.43
N LYS A 125 4.49 17.32 -15.35
CA LYS A 125 5.38 18.10 -16.23
C LYS A 125 6.32 19.02 -15.43
N THR A 126 5.81 19.67 -14.39
CA THR A 126 6.62 20.54 -13.52
C THR A 126 7.63 19.73 -12.71
N ALA A 127 7.25 18.53 -12.23
CA ALA A 127 8.12 17.67 -11.47
C ALA A 127 9.23 17.04 -12.35
N LEU A 128 8.91 16.66 -13.60
CA LEU A 128 9.86 16.11 -14.57
C LEU A 128 11.02 17.07 -14.87
N ALA A 129 10.81 18.39 -14.77
CA ALA A 129 11.88 19.37 -14.92
C ALA A 129 12.89 19.35 -13.76
N LYS A 130 12.54 18.72 -12.63
CA LYS A 130 13.37 18.64 -11.42
C LYS A 130 13.94 17.25 -11.16
N GLY A 131 13.33 16.21 -11.72
CA GLY A 131 13.74 14.83 -11.51
C GLY A 131 12.73 13.81 -12.03
N PRO A 132 12.98 12.52 -11.82
CA PRO A 132 12.07 11.46 -12.27
C PRO A 132 10.73 11.51 -11.54
N VAL A 133 9.67 11.10 -12.24
CA VAL A 133 8.31 11.02 -11.70
C VAL A 133 7.86 9.55 -11.69
N LEU A 134 7.49 9.05 -10.53
CA LEU A 134 6.89 7.73 -10.37
C LEU A 134 5.37 7.82 -10.48
N VAL A 135 4.79 7.03 -11.38
CA VAL A 135 3.34 6.92 -11.55
C VAL A 135 2.90 5.51 -11.19
N LEU A 136 2.09 5.37 -10.16
CA LEU A 136 1.52 4.10 -9.75
C LEU A 136 0.11 3.96 -10.33
N VAL A 137 -0.15 2.84 -11.00
CA VAL A 137 -1.46 2.54 -11.60
C VAL A 137 -1.94 1.18 -11.13
N SER A 138 -3.23 1.07 -10.84
CA SER A 138 -3.84 -0.15 -10.32
C SER A 138 -4.09 -1.24 -11.37
N ARG A 139 -4.01 -0.90 -12.66
CA ARG A 139 -4.32 -1.82 -13.77
C ARG A 139 -3.35 -1.65 -14.91
N LEU A 140 -2.90 -2.77 -15.46
CA LEU A 140 -2.18 -2.84 -16.72
C LEU A 140 -3.17 -2.77 -17.90
N GLY A 141 -2.68 -2.31 -19.03
CA GLY A 141 -3.43 -2.25 -20.30
C GLY A 141 -3.67 -0.83 -20.79
N TYR A 142 -3.87 -0.70 -22.11
CA TYR A 142 -4.02 0.59 -22.76
C TYR A 142 -5.40 1.21 -22.46
N SER A 143 -6.48 0.50 -22.80
CA SER A 143 -7.85 0.93 -22.53
C SER A 143 -8.76 -0.28 -22.24
N PRO A 144 -9.04 -0.59 -20.94
CA PRO A 144 -9.88 -1.73 -20.59
C PRO A 144 -11.35 -1.51 -20.89
N ARG A 145 -11.75 -0.29 -21.25
CA ARG A 145 -13.12 0.06 -21.65
C ARG A 145 -13.07 1.28 -22.56
N ILE A 146 -13.79 1.22 -23.65
CA ILE A 146 -13.98 2.33 -24.58
C ILE A 146 -15.30 3.01 -24.21
N VAL A 147 -15.28 4.33 -24.10
CA VAL A 147 -16.45 5.15 -23.76
C VAL A 147 -16.54 6.34 -24.72
N CYS A 148 -17.76 6.80 -24.97
CA CYS A 148 -17.99 8.03 -25.71
C CYS A 148 -17.36 9.22 -24.99
N ASP A 149 -16.68 10.10 -25.71
CA ASP A 149 -16.03 11.27 -25.11
C ASP A 149 -17.05 12.30 -24.60
N THR A 150 -18.20 12.39 -25.23
CA THR A 150 -19.25 13.37 -24.90
C THR A 150 -20.17 12.87 -23.79
N CYS A 151 -20.80 11.68 -23.96
CA CYS A 151 -21.84 11.21 -23.02
C CYS A 151 -21.35 10.14 -22.06
N ARG A 152 -20.08 9.68 -22.18
CA ARG A 152 -19.44 8.66 -21.32
C ARG A 152 -20.11 7.28 -21.36
N THR A 153 -21.05 7.05 -22.26
CA THR A 153 -21.63 5.72 -22.48
C THR A 153 -20.59 4.76 -22.96
N SER A 154 -20.55 3.55 -22.42
CA SER A 154 -19.63 2.49 -22.83
C SER A 154 -19.96 2.02 -24.24
N ALA A 155 -18.93 1.85 -25.08
CA ALA A 155 -19.08 1.20 -26.37
C ALA A 155 -19.30 -0.30 -26.14
N LEU A 156 -20.33 -0.82 -26.76
CA LEU A 156 -20.75 -2.22 -26.64
C LEU A 156 -20.48 -3.00 -27.92
N CYS A 157 -20.21 -4.26 -27.77
CA CYS A 157 -20.02 -5.20 -28.87
C CYS A 157 -21.32 -5.43 -29.62
N SER A 158 -21.29 -5.40 -30.96
CA SER A 158 -22.43 -5.67 -31.81
C SER A 158 -22.92 -7.13 -31.75
N ALA A 159 -22.03 -8.06 -31.37
CA ALA A 159 -22.36 -9.48 -31.30
C ALA A 159 -22.95 -9.93 -29.95
N CYS A 160 -22.46 -9.38 -28.82
CA CYS A 160 -22.85 -9.89 -27.50
C CYS A 160 -23.17 -8.80 -26.46
N ASN A 161 -23.19 -7.53 -26.86
CA ASN A 161 -23.35 -6.38 -25.97
C ASN A 161 -22.32 -6.28 -24.84
N GLY A 162 -21.22 -7.04 -24.89
CA GLY A 162 -20.12 -6.94 -23.94
C GLY A 162 -19.31 -5.64 -24.13
N PRO A 163 -18.55 -5.19 -23.10
CA PRO A 163 -17.77 -3.96 -23.20
C PRO A 163 -16.61 -4.13 -24.18
N LEU A 164 -16.38 -3.12 -25.03
CA LEU A 164 -15.22 -3.07 -25.88
C LEU A 164 -13.99 -2.58 -25.10
N MET A 165 -12.85 -3.18 -25.40
CA MET A 165 -11.54 -2.81 -24.86
C MET A 165 -10.51 -2.64 -25.98
N GLN A 166 -9.39 -2.00 -25.65
CA GLN A 166 -8.26 -1.86 -26.54
C GLN A 166 -6.97 -2.19 -25.79
N THR A 167 -6.18 -3.13 -26.29
CA THR A 167 -4.97 -3.62 -25.62
C THR A 167 -3.74 -2.76 -25.89
N ALA A 168 -3.69 -2.11 -27.05
CA ALA A 168 -2.63 -1.19 -27.44
C ALA A 168 -3.19 -0.07 -28.32
N ARG A 169 -2.45 1.04 -28.45
CA ARG A 169 -2.86 2.19 -29.25
C ARG A 169 -3.12 1.84 -30.73
N SER A 170 -2.37 0.89 -31.24
CA SER A 170 -2.47 0.42 -32.64
C SER A 170 -3.41 -0.76 -32.84
N SER A 171 -3.95 -1.35 -31.78
CA SER A 171 -4.88 -2.49 -31.90
C SER A 171 -6.30 -2.01 -32.19
N ALA A 172 -7.05 -2.78 -32.97
CA ALA A 172 -8.48 -2.57 -33.11
C ALA A 172 -9.20 -2.83 -31.77
N PRO A 173 -10.31 -2.11 -31.50
CA PRO A 173 -11.15 -2.43 -30.36
C PRO A 173 -11.69 -3.86 -30.49
N ALA A 174 -11.65 -4.61 -29.39
CA ALA A 174 -12.17 -5.97 -29.30
C ALA A 174 -13.09 -6.14 -28.10
N CYS A 175 -14.03 -7.04 -28.21
CA CYS A 175 -14.91 -7.35 -27.09
C CYS A 175 -14.17 -8.12 -25.98
N ASN A 176 -14.32 -7.67 -24.74
CA ASN A 176 -13.70 -8.33 -23.59
C ASN A 176 -14.34 -9.69 -23.25
N LEU A 177 -15.56 -9.97 -23.74
CA LEU A 177 -16.29 -11.21 -23.46
C LEU A 177 -16.16 -12.24 -24.57
N CYS A 178 -16.41 -11.85 -25.83
CA CYS A 178 -16.46 -12.80 -26.95
C CYS A 178 -15.29 -12.64 -27.94
N GLY A 179 -14.41 -11.65 -27.77
CA GLY A 179 -13.27 -11.42 -28.62
C GLY A 179 -13.60 -10.82 -30.00
N HIS A 180 -14.88 -10.54 -30.31
CA HIS A 180 -15.31 -9.92 -31.58
C HIS A 180 -14.63 -8.55 -31.75
N ILE A 181 -14.10 -8.32 -32.93
CA ILE A 181 -13.39 -7.08 -33.36
C ILE A 181 -14.30 -6.20 -34.15
#